data_ba53985488a4780a3cd5e7fde78d3f53
#
_entry.id   ba53985488a4780a3cd5e7fde78d3f53
#
_cell.length_a   1.000
_cell.length_b   1.000
_cell.length_c   1.000
_cell.angle_alpha   90.00
_cell.angle_beta   90.00
_cell.angle_gamma   90.00
#
_symmetry.space_group_name_H-M   'P 1'
#
loop_
_entity.id
_entity.type
_entity.pdbx_description
1 polymer ?
#
loop_
_entity_poly.entity_id
_entity_poly.type
_entity_poly.pdbx_seq_one_letter_code
_entity_poly.pdbx_strand_id
1 'polypeptide(L)'
;SFDLSNPLSNDESYFLNYNLWFNNDFPSWGGGSNPNDSLTVKITNGVFTTTLETLTSNSSNLGQWNSKSFDLSQYISLNNTMQIIIETADWDALGGHWVEGGFDKFEIVVQSTTSQDDINLNSKKLIDIVDLIGRRSLPQNNHILLYIYDDGSVEKRVIIDKK
;
A
#
# COMPACT_ATOMS: atom_id res chain seq x y z
N SER A 1 -18.16 8.28 -12.87
CA SER A 1 -17.02 8.06 -13.79
C SER A 1 -15.96 9.13 -13.59
N PHE A 2 -14.74 8.79 -13.86
CA PHE A 2 -13.58 9.67 -13.80
C PHE A 2 -12.73 9.50 -15.06
N ASP A 3 -11.89 10.49 -15.37
CA ASP A 3 -11.10 10.56 -16.59
C ASP A 3 -9.62 10.29 -16.28
N LEU A 4 -9.05 9.25 -16.88
CA LEU A 4 -7.63 8.90 -16.85
C LEU A 4 -7.04 8.84 -18.26
N SER A 5 -7.56 9.61 -19.20
CA SER A 5 -7.08 9.67 -20.58
C SER A 5 -5.84 10.57 -20.77
N ASN A 6 -5.47 11.34 -19.74
CA ASN A 6 -4.29 12.18 -19.83
C ASN A 6 -3.02 11.32 -19.93
N PRO A 7 -2.19 11.54 -20.96
CA PRO A 7 -0.95 10.80 -21.10
C PRO A 7 0.00 11.15 -19.95
N LEU A 8 0.59 10.12 -19.36
CA LEU A 8 1.65 10.23 -18.36
C LEU A 8 3.02 10.06 -19.04
N SER A 9 4.10 10.43 -18.37
CA SER A 9 5.45 10.07 -18.78
C SER A 9 5.67 8.55 -18.68
N ASN A 10 6.70 8.03 -19.38
CA ASN A 10 6.93 6.58 -19.46
C ASN A 10 7.24 5.91 -18.11
N ASP A 11 7.62 6.71 -17.12
CA ASP A 11 7.97 6.31 -15.77
C ASP A 11 6.89 6.64 -14.74
N GLU A 12 5.68 7.01 -15.17
CA GLU A 12 4.56 7.30 -14.31
C GLU A 12 3.36 6.38 -14.57
N SER A 13 2.59 6.14 -13.54
CA SER A 13 1.33 5.41 -13.62
C SER A 13 0.27 5.98 -12.68
N TYR A 14 -1.00 5.71 -12.99
CA TYR A 14 -2.12 6.00 -12.10
C TYR A 14 -2.27 4.88 -11.07
N PHE A 15 -2.16 5.23 -9.80
CA PHE A 15 -2.42 4.33 -8.69
C PHE A 15 -3.77 4.63 -8.06
N LEU A 16 -4.56 3.59 -7.87
CA LEU A 16 -5.78 3.60 -7.08
C LEU A 16 -5.45 3.19 -5.66
N ASN A 17 -5.67 4.08 -4.70
CA ASN A 17 -5.53 3.81 -3.28
C ASN A 17 -6.91 3.85 -2.60
N TYR A 18 -7.14 2.94 -1.67
CA TYR A 18 -8.31 2.94 -0.80
C TYR A 18 -8.08 2.11 0.46
N ASN A 19 -8.96 2.28 1.44
CA ASN A 19 -9.09 1.36 2.56
C ASN A 19 -10.32 0.49 2.37
N LEU A 20 -10.18 -0.81 2.61
CA LEU A 20 -11.26 -1.78 2.52
C LEU A 20 -11.42 -2.52 3.83
N TRP A 21 -12.65 -2.67 4.29
CA TRP A 21 -13.05 -3.47 5.43
C TRP A 21 -14.12 -4.45 5.00
N PHE A 22 -14.01 -5.71 5.40
CA PHE A 22 -14.98 -6.74 5.11
C PHE A 22 -15.05 -7.74 6.25
N ASN A 23 -16.26 -8.14 6.61
CA ASN A 23 -16.51 -9.21 7.56
C ASN A 23 -17.78 -9.98 7.20
N ASN A 24 -17.68 -11.30 7.17
CA ASN A 24 -18.79 -12.23 6.99
C ASN A 24 -18.65 -13.47 7.92
N ASP A 25 -17.92 -13.31 9.02
CA ASP A 25 -17.55 -14.41 9.93
C ASP A 25 -18.59 -14.62 11.05
N PHE A 26 -19.60 -13.78 11.17
CA PHE A 26 -20.62 -13.92 12.20
C PHE A 26 -21.79 -14.77 11.72
N PRO A 27 -22.01 -15.95 12.33
CA PRO A 27 -23.22 -16.69 12.07
C PRO A 27 -24.41 -15.84 12.56
N SER A 28 -25.32 -15.49 11.67
CA SER A 28 -26.63 -15.03 12.07
C SER A 28 -27.37 -16.16 12.77
N TRP A 29 -28.44 -15.84 13.46
CA TRP A 29 -29.28 -16.80 14.21
C TRP A 29 -29.56 -18.08 13.41
N GLY A 30 -28.78 -19.14 13.68
CA GLY A 30 -28.92 -20.43 13.02
C GLY A 30 -28.08 -20.64 11.76
N GLY A 31 -27.19 -19.72 11.43
CA GLY A 31 -26.34 -19.78 10.24
C GLY A 31 -25.32 -20.89 10.27
N GLY A 32 -24.98 -21.38 9.09
CA GLY A 32 -23.96 -22.40 8.88
C GLY A 32 -22.54 -21.91 9.16
N SER A 33 -21.61 -22.85 9.26
CA SER A 33 -20.21 -22.60 9.60
C SER A 33 -19.31 -22.14 8.44
N ASN A 34 -19.85 -22.00 7.23
CA ASN A 34 -19.07 -21.68 6.02
C ASN A 34 -19.73 -20.56 5.23
N PRO A 35 -19.48 -19.29 5.60
CA PRO A 35 -19.98 -18.16 4.83
C PRO A 35 -19.38 -18.18 3.42
N ASN A 36 -20.25 -18.03 2.40
CA ASN A 36 -19.89 -18.03 0.98
C ASN A 36 -19.94 -16.66 0.33
N ASP A 37 -20.22 -15.63 1.11
CA ASP A 37 -20.30 -14.26 0.65
C ASP A 37 -18.94 -13.69 0.30
N SER A 38 -18.94 -12.65 -0.49
CA SER A 38 -17.73 -11.98 -0.90
C SER A 38 -17.95 -10.49 -1.09
N LEU A 39 -16.86 -9.75 -0.99
CA LEU A 39 -16.78 -8.35 -1.41
C LEU A 39 -15.74 -8.25 -2.50
N THR A 40 -16.16 -7.75 -3.67
CA THR A 40 -15.32 -7.65 -4.86
C THR A 40 -15.17 -6.21 -5.28
N VAL A 41 -13.94 -5.78 -5.53
CA VAL A 41 -13.63 -4.47 -6.13
C VAL A 41 -13.18 -4.69 -7.56
N LYS A 42 -13.85 -3.98 -8.49
CA LYS A 42 -13.58 -4.06 -9.93
C LYS A 42 -13.32 -2.66 -10.49
N ILE A 43 -12.59 -2.63 -11.60
CA ILE A 43 -12.44 -1.43 -12.42
C ILE A 43 -12.97 -1.69 -13.81
N THR A 44 -13.64 -0.69 -14.41
CA THR A 44 -14.11 -0.75 -15.80
C THR A 44 -13.73 0.52 -16.56
N ASN A 45 -13.45 0.36 -17.84
CA ASN A 45 -13.24 1.45 -18.79
C ASN A 45 -14.45 1.66 -19.72
N GLY A 46 -15.62 1.09 -19.37
CA GLY A 46 -16.84 1.13 -20.17
C GLY A 46 -16.93 0.05 -21.25
N VAL A 47 -15.82 -0.60 -21.60
CA VAL A 47 -15.75 -1.72 -22.58
C VAL A 47 -15.38 -3.02 -21.88
N PHE A 48 -14.35 -2.96 -21.03
CA PHE A 48 -13.85 -4.10 -20.26
C PHE A 48 -14.01 -3.82 -18.77
N THR A 49 -14.14 -4.89 -18.00
CA THR A 49 -14.19 -4.85 -16.54
C THR A 49 -13.21 -5.88 -16.01
N THR A 50 -12.35 -5.47 -15.08
CA THR A 50 -11.35 -6.32 -14.46
C THR A 50 -11.52 -6.29 -12.94
N THR A 51 -11.39 -7.45 -12.28
CA THR A 51 -11.37 -7.54 -10.81
C THR A 51 -10.00 -7.14 -10.30
N LEU A 52 -9.98 -6.20 -9.34
CA LEU A 52 -8.78 -5.80 -8.61
C LEU A 52 -8.54 -6.74 -7.42
N GLU A 53 -9.59 -6.99 -6.64
CA GLU A 53 -9.53 -7.95 -5.52
C GLU A 53 -10.90 -8.52 -5.19
N THR A 54 -10.89 -9.67 -4.53
CA THR A 54 -12.08 -10.29 -3.92
C THR A 54 -11.72 -10.74 -2.51
N LEU A 55 -12.52 -10.29 -1.54
CA LEU A 55 -12.44 -10.75 -0.16
C LEU A 55 -13.54 -11.78 0.10
N THR A 56 -13.18 -12.84 0.81
CA THR A 56 -14.08 -13.94 1.22
C THR A 56 -13.84 -14.28 2.68
N SER A 57 -14.59 -15.21 3.25
CA SER A 57 -14.36 -15.74 4.60
C SER A 57 -12.95 -16.30 4.82
N ASN A 58 -12.24 -16.67 3.76
CA ASN A 58 -10.87 -17.19 3.81
C ASN A 58 -9.79 -16.11 3.66
N SER A 59 -10.18 -14.85 3.48
CA SER A 59 -9.23 -13.76 3.36
C SER A 59 -8.57 -13.45 4.71
N SER A 60 -7.29 -13.08 4.68
CA SER A 60 -6.60 -12.57 5.87
C SER A 60 -7.18 -11.21 6.28
N ASN A 61 -7.12 -10.91 7.56
CA ASN A 61 -7.52 -9.60 8.11
C ASN A 61 -9.01 -9.24 7.95
N LEU A 62 -9.91 -10.22 8.05
CA LEU A 62 -11.35 -9.96 8.20
C LEU A 62 -11.62 -9.09 9.42
N GLY A 63 -12.63 -8.23 9.33
CA GLY A 63 -13.01 -7.32 10.40
C GLY A 63 -11.98 -6.22 10.72
N GLN A 64 -11.04 -5.95 9.80
CA GLN A 64 -10.04 -4.90 9.92
C GLN A 64 -9.99 -4.04 8.67
N TRP A 65 -9.63 -2.77 8.85
CA TRP A 65 -9.33 -1.88 7.73
C TRP A 65 -7.98 -2.23 7.10
N ASN A 66 -7.99 -2.47 5.80
CA ASN A 66 -6.81 -2.81 5.02
C ASN A 66 -6.59 -1.75 3.94
N SER A 67 -5.40 -1.15 3.93
CA SER A 67 -5.00 -0.23 2.87
C SER A 67 -4.59 -1.01 1.63
N LYS A 68 -5.05 -0.53 0.47
CA LYS A 68 -4.80 -1.12 -0.85
C LYS A 68 -4.24 -0.08 -1.79
N SER A 69 -3.38 -0.53 -2.70
CA SER A 69 -2.80 0.28 -3.76
C SER A 69 -2.64 -0.57 -5.02
N PHE A 70 -3.16 -0.09 -6.15
CA PHE A 70 -3.13 -0.79 -7.43
C PHE A 70 -2.62 0.12 -8.53
N ASP A 71 -1.55 -0.26 -9.21
CA ASP A 71 -1.16 0.35 -10.49
C ASP A 71 -2.19 -0.03 -11.56
N LEU A 72 -3.04 0.91 -11.94
CA LEU A 72 -4.16 0.66 -12.82
C LEU A 72 -3.74 0.22 -14.22
N SER A 73 -2.56 0.60 -14.69
CA SER A 73 -2.03 0.22 -15.99
C SER A 73 -1.81 -1.29 -16.14
N GLN A 74 -1.64 -2.00 -15.01
CA GLN A 74 -1.43 -3.44 -14.98
C GLN A 74 -2.75 -4.23 -15.16
N TYR A 75 -3.89 -3.56 -15.01
CA TYR A 75 -5.20 -4.23 -14.97
C TYR A 75 -6.06 -3.95 -16.18
N ILE A 76 -6.01 -2.73 -16.75
CA ILE A 76 -6.94 -2.30 -17.78
C ILE A 76 -6.37 -1.10 -18.58
N SER A 77 -6.75 -1.00 -19.84
CA SER A 77 -6.45 0.22 -20.65
C SER A 77 -7.24 1.40 -20.13
N LEU A 78 -6.56 2.49 -19.82
CA LEU A 78 -7.13 3.69 -19.22
C LEU A 78 -7.80 4.59 -20.28
N ASN A 79 -8.87 5.26 -19.92
CA ASN A 79 -9.60 6.20 -20.77
C ASN A 79 -10.39 7.23 -19.94
N ASN A 80 -11.30 7.97 -20.57
CA ASN A 80 -12.10 9.03 -19.92
C ASN A 80 -13.43 8.53 -19.32
N THR A 81 -13.69 7.22 -19.29
CA THR A 81 -14.94 6.64 -18.79
C THR A 81 -14.71 5.62 -17.67
N MET A 82 -13.63 5.77 -16.93
CA MET A 82 -13.27 4.86 -15.85
C MET A 82 -14.29 4.88 -14.70
N GLN A 83 -14.57 3.71 -14.13
CA GLN A 83 -15.41 3.56 -12.94
C GLN A 83 -14.85 2.48 -12.03
N ILE A 84 -15.01 2.65 -10.73
CA ILE A 84 -14.81 1.59 -9.73
C ILE A 84 -16.19 1.02 -9.39
N ILE A 85 -16.26 -0.30 -9.31
CA ILE A 85 -17.46 -1.06 -8.96
C ILE A 85 -17.12 -1.86 -7.71
N ILE A 86 -17.95 -1.69 -6.68
CA ILE A 86 -17.84 -2.46 -5.45
C ILE A 86 -19.10 -3.31 -5.37
N GLU A 87 -18.91 -4.61 -5.33
CA GLU A 87 -19.98 -5.58 -5.27
C GLU A 87 -19.88 -6.42 -4.01
N THR A 88 -20.99 -6.60 -3.35
CA THR A 88 -21.16 -7.58 -2.29
C THR A 88 -22.51 -8.26 -2.44
N ALA A 89 -22.60 -9.48 -1.97
CA ALA A 89 -23.86 -10.22 -2.00
C ALA A 89 -23.92 -11.14 -0.78
N ASP A 90 -25.11 -11.28 -0.26
CA ASP A 90 -25.52 -12.32 0.67
C ASP A 90 -26.09 -13.48 -0.15
N TRP A 91 -25.33 -14.56 -0.28
CA TRP A 91 -25.66 -15.69 -1.14
C TRP A 91 -26.46 -16.80 -0.42
N ASP A 92 -26.61 -16.69 0.88
CA ASP A 92 -27.37 -17.69 1.63
C ASP A 92 -28.86 -17.40 1.59
N ALA A 93 -29.59 -18.12 0.72
CA ALA A 93 -31.04 -18.07 0.63
C ALA A 93 -31.77 -18.46 1.94
N LEU A 94 -31.05 -19.02 2.89
CA LEU A 94 -31.57 -19.41 4.22
C LEU A 94 -31.21 -18.38 5.31
N GLY A 95 -30.61 -17.26 4.95
CA GLY A 95 -30.35 -16.15 5.84
C GLY A 95 -29.27 -16.46 6.89
N GLY A 96 -28.12 -16.96 6.46
CA GLY A 96 -27.15 -17.54 7.36
C GLY A 96 -26.09 -16.62 7.92
N HIS A 97 -25.71 -15.52 7.26
CA HIS A 97 -24.53 -14.76 7.65
C HIS A 97 -24.78 -13.25 7.61
N TRP A 98 -24.05 -12.54 8.45
CA TRP A 98 -23.99 -11.09 8.33
C TRP A 98 -22.86 -10.73 7.40
N VAL A 99 -23.18 -9.99 6.36
CA VAL A 99 -22.23 -9.45 5.42
C VAL A 99 -22.08 -7.97 5.66
N GLU A 100 -20.89 -7.55 6.04
CA GLU A 100 -20.57 -6.15 6.29
C GLU A 100 -19.36 -5.75 5.47
N GLY A 101 -19.45 -4.61 4.77
CA GLY A 101 -18.39 -4.05 3.96
C GLY A 101 -18.21 -2.55 4.20
N GLY A 102 -16.98 -2.09 4.19
CA GLY A 102 -16.65 -0.68 4.28
C GLY A 102 -15.59 -0.31 3.25
N PHE A 103 -15.73 0.87 2.64
CA PHE A 103 -14.82 1.42 1.65
C PHE A 103 -14.56 2.90 1.97
N ASP A 104 -13.30 3.26 2.14
CA ASP A 104 -12.91 4.61 2.58
C ASP A 104 -11.58 5.04 1.94
N LYS A 105 -11.27 6.33 2.03
CA LYS A 105 -10.04 6.97 1.56
C LYS A 105 -9.73 6.68 0.09
N PHE A 106 -10.77 6.70 -0.74
CA PHE A 106 -10.61 6.57 -2.18
C PHE A 106 -9.83 7.76 -2.74
N GLU A 107 -8.74 7.45 -3.43
CA GLU A 107 -7.97 8.44 -4.18
C GLU A 107 -7.31 7.82 -5.40
N ILE A 108 -7.10 8.62 -6.43
CA ILE A 108 -6.27 8.26 -7.58
C ILE A 108 -5.11 9.25 -7.64
N VAL A 109 -3.90 8.72 -7.62
CA VAL A 109 -2.67 9.49 -7.63
C VAL A 109 -1.77 9.07 -8.78
N VAL A 110 -0.96 9.98 -9.28
CA VAL A 110 0.13 9.66 -10.20
C VAL A 110 1.38 9.36 -9.39
N GLN A 111 2.01 8.22 -9.66
CA GLN A 111 3.26 7.83 -9.03
C GLN A 111 4.27 7.38 -10.08
N SER A 112 5.54 7.58 -9.81
CA SER A 112 6.61 7.04 -10.64
C SER A 112 6.64 5.51 -10.54
N THR A 113 6.69 4.85 -11.69
CA THR A 113 6.81 3.38 -11.82
C THR A 113 8.26 2.93 -11.98
N THR A 114 9.20 3.87 -12.15
CA THR A 114 10.59 3.51 -12.00
C THR A 114 10.75 2.86 -10.64
N SER A 115 11.25 1.63 -10.65
CA SER A 115 11.77 1.03 -9.43
C SER A 115 12.60 2.11 -8.77
N GLN A 116 12.16 2.64 -7.66
CA GLN A 116 13.08 3.22 -6.74
C GLN A 116 14.02 2.06 -6.37
N ASP A 117 15.06 1.83 -7.14
CA ASP A 117 16.33 1.58 -6.49
C ASP A 117 16.38 2.68 -5.46
N ASP A 118 16.19 2.32 -4.17
CA ASP A 118 16.15 3.26 -3.09
C ASP A 118 17.03 4.48 -3.40
N ILE A 119 16.49 5.43 -4.16
CA ILE A 119 16.90 6.80 -4.02
C ILE A 119 16.28 7.11 -2.67
N ASN A 120 17.01 6.66 -1.68
CA ASN A 120 16.91 7.10 -0.32
C ASN A 120 16.93 8.61 -0.42
N LEU A 121 15.74 9.25 -0.56
CA LEU A 121 15.57 10.68 -0.47
C LEU A 121 16.07 11.21 0.87
N ASN A 122 16.54 10.30 1.70
CA ASN A 122 17.40 10.45 2.85
C ASN A 122 18.80 9.91 2.58
N SER A 123 19.34 9.98 1.38
CA SER A 123 20.80 9.87 1.21
C SER A 123 21.42 11.11 1.84
N LYS A 124 21.34 11.19 3.14
CA LYS A 124 22.06 12.12 3.97
C LYS A 124 23.51 12.09 3.52
N LYS A 125 23.97 13.16 2.94
CA LYS A 125 25.39 13.27 2.58
C LYS A 125 26.18 13.48 3.85
N LEU A 126 27.08 12.57 4.13
CA LEU A 126 28.00 12.72 5.25
C LEU A 126 28.86 13.98 5.04
N ILE A 127 28.76 14.95 5.95
CA ILE A 127 29.55 16.20 5.95
C ILE A 127 30.82 16.03 6.74
N ASP A 128 30.71 15.44 7.96
CA ASP A 128 31.86 15.34 8.87
C ASP A 128 31.74 14.15 9.82
N ILE A 129 32.89 13.73 10.36
CA ILE A 129 32.97 12.73 11.43
C ILE A 129 33.75 13.35 12.58
N VAL A 130 33.15 13.35 13.77
CA VAL A 130 33.76 13.92 14.96
C VAL A 130 33.73 12.93 16.15
N ASP A 131 34.66 13.13 17.07
CA ASP A 131 34.60 12.42 18.36
C ASP A 131 33.58 13.06 19.33
N LEU A 132 33.40 12.48 20.50
CA LEU A 132 32.40 12.94 21.49
C LEU A 132 32.67 14.37 22.04
N ILE A 133 33.83 14.93 21.78
CA ILE A 133 34.18 16.31 22.18
C ILE A 133 34.24 17.27 20.96
N GLY A 134 33.75 16.81 19.80
CA GLY A 134 33.59 17.65 18.61
C GLY A 134 34.84 17.82 17.74
N ARG A 135 35.91 17.07 17.97
CA ARG A 135 37.12 17.12 17.13
C ARG A 135 36.95 16.19 15.93
N ARG A 136 37.35 16.65 14.74
CA ARG A 136 37.35 15.82 13.53
C ARG A 136 38.15 14.55 13.72
N SER A 137 37.59 13.44 13.25
CA SER A 137 38.20 12.11 13.37
C SER A 137 37.95 11.30 12.11
N LEU A 138 38.84 10.35 11.83
CA LEU A 138 38.59 9.32 10.83
C LEU A 138 37.87 8.13 11.48
N PRO A 139 37.12 7.33 10.68
CA PRO A 139 36.54 6.08 11.20
C PRO A 139 37.62 5.21 11.88
N GLN A 140 37.37 4.85 13.12
CA GLN A 140 38.28 4.02 13.95
C GLN A 140 37.48 2.93 14.65
N ASN A 141 38.06 1.72 14.70
CA ASN A 141 37.47 0.60 15.40
C ASN A 141 37.44 0.83 16.92
N ASN A 142 36.35 0.38 17.55
CA ASN A 142 36.14 0.46 19.00
C ASN A 142 36.08 1.88 19.58
N HIS A 143 35.86 2.88 18.72
CA HIS A 143 35.64 4.26 19.15
C HIS A 143 34.23 4.70 18.87
N ILE A 144 33.65 5.50 19.74
CA ILE A 144 32.35 6.16 19.51
C ILE A 144 32.59 7.42 18.68
N LEU A 145 32.00 7.49 17.50
CA LEU A 145 32.07 8.62 16.59
C LEU A 145 30.68 9.14 16.26
N LEU A 146 30.58 10.43 16.01
CA LEU A 146 29.39 11.12 15.56
C LEU A 146 29.56 11.44 14.08
N TYR A 147 28.62 10.93 13.26
CA TYR A 147 28.53 11.15 11.83
C TYR A 147 27.51 12.26 11.59
N ILE A 148 27.95 13.38 11.03
CA ILE A 148 27.13 14.58 10.79
C ILE A 148 26.76 14.62 9.32
N TYR A 149 25.47 14.82 9.04
CA TYR A 149 24.91 14.82 7.70
C TYR A 149 24.42 16.22 7.27
N ASP A 150 24.21 16.41 5.97
CA ASP A 150 23.77 17.66 5.35
C ASP A 150 22.37 18.12 5.74
N ASP A 151 21.54 17.19 6.23
CA ASP A 151 20.22 17.49 6.77
C ASP A 151 20.24 17.95 8.26
N GLY A 152 21.44 18.11 8.83
CA GLY A 152 21.63 18.47 10.23
C GLY A 152 21.48 17.30 11.22
N SER A 153 21.17 16.11 10.73
CA SER A 153 21.09 14.92 11.59
C SER A 153 22.47 14.42 12.00
N VAL A 154 22.54 13.79 13.18
CA VAL A 154 23.76 13.22 13.74
C VAL A 154 23.51 11.77 14.13
N GLU A 155 24.34 10.87 13.64
CA GLU A 155 24.32 9.46 14.00
C GLU A 155 25.52 9.08 14.87
N LYS A 156 25.27 8.40 15.98
CA LYS A 156 26.31 7.80 16.83
C LYS A 156 26.65 6.40 16.32
N ARG A 157 27.91 6.17 15.94
CA ARG A 157 28.38 4.87 15.43
C ARG A 157 29.56 4.35 16.23
N VAL A 158 29.64 3.02 16.33
CA VAL A 158 30.78 2.27 16.85
C VAL A 158 31.09 1.18 15.83
N ILE A 159 32.29 1.18 15.28
CA ILE A 159 32.77 0.12 14.39
C ILE A 159 33.47 -0.93 15.28
N ILE A 160 32.95 -2.15 15.25
CA ILE A 160 33.47 -3.28 16.02
C ILE A 160 34.15 -4.25 15.05
N ASP A 161 35.40 -4.60 15.31
CA ASP A 161 36.09 -5.66 14.57
C ASP A 161 35.40 -7.01 14.83
N LYS A 162 34.91 -7.65 13.78
CA LYS A 162 34.57 -9.08 13.88
C LYS A 162 35.85 -9.89 13.83
N LYS A 163 36.19 -10.52 14.96
CA LYS A 163 37.22 -11.58 15.00
C LYS A 163 36.73 -12.83 14.28
#